data_e03ad9c388487feeec9b51f7d6850083
#
_entry.id   e03ad9c388487feeec9b51f7d6850083
#
_cell.length_a   1.000
_cell.length_b   1.000
_cell.length_c   1.000
_cell.angle_alpha   90.00
_cell.angle_beta   90.00
_cell.angle_gamma   90.00
#
_symmetry.space_group_name_H-M   'P 1'
#
loop_
_entity.id
_entity.type
_entity.pdbx_description
1 polymer ?
#
loop_
_entity_poly.entity_id
_entity_poly.type
_entity_poly.pdbx_seq_one_letter_code
_entity_poly.pdbx_strand_id
1 'polypeptide(L)'
;MLRAMAAVMFVGQRCIPHWNRALTLAEPGHVRRAAGKSGASHTVFRVGEPHGRISPRAEHITKLVGLTDSALTTNNLWGERWSKLVANVMGNGLSACTGLTTRDMVADDAIRGFAARLGSEAIRIGQALGYDLEEVFHLDPEIIARAGEGDAEARKNYDEHRLAETSKGGGGAHRPSMGQDMVKGRRTEIEYLNGFVVDKGATIGIDAPANAALTDIVKRVERGEAQPSPDLIRGLRLN
;
A
#
# COMPACT_ATOMS: atom_id res chain seq x y z
N MET A 1 6.09 23.32 24.85
CA MET A 1 6.75 22.02 25.15
C MET A 1 5.88 20.90 24.55
N LEU A 2 6.03 20.64 23.23
CA LEU A 2 5.31 19.53 22.57
C LEU A 2 5.91 18.21 23.08
N ARG A 3 5.14 17.47 23.86
CA ARG A 3 5.48 16.08 24.18
C ARG A 3 5.43 15.30 22.88
N ALA A 4 6.59 14.87 22.38
CA ALA A 4 6.68 13.96 21.25
C ALA A 4 5.87 12.70 21.59
N MET A 5 4.75 12.50 20.91
CA MET A 5 3.96 11.28 21.05
C MET A 5 4.67 10.19 20.25
N ALA A 6 4.92 9.04 20.87
CA ALA A 6 5.31 7.84 20.12
C ALA A 6 4.20 7.52 19.13
N ALA A 7 4.54 7.44 17.85
CA ALA A 7 3.58 7.01 16.85
C ALA A 7 3.54 5.48 16.84
N VAL A 8 2.43 4.92 17.31
CA VAL A 8 2.13 3.50 17.09
C VAL A 8 1.55 3.37 15.71
N MET A 9 2.22 2.67 14.82
CA MET A 9 1.75 2.47 13.48
C MET A 9 1.41 1.02 13.21
N PHE A 10 0.19 0.82 12.67
CA PHE A 10 -0.16 -0.42 12.00
C PHE A 10 0.63 -0.50 10.69
N VAL A 11 1.79 -1.14 10.70
CA VAL A 11 2.39 -1.66 9.48
C VAL A 11 1.95 -3.12 9.39
N GLY A 12 0.71 -3.31 9.03
CA GLY A 12 0.29 -4.60 8.51
C GLY A 12 1.00 -4.77 7.17
N GLN A 13 1.98 -5.65 7.14
CA GLN A 13 2.56 -6.30 5.97
C GLN A 13 3.94 -5.81 5.52
N ARG A 14 4.91 -6.66 5.81
CA ARG A 14 5.61 -7.29 4.68
C ARG A 14 4.54 -8.05 3.92
N CYS A 15 4.32 -7.70 2.64
CA CYS A 15 3.24 -8.26 1.83
C CYS A 15 3.36 -9.77 1.70
N ILE A 16 2.67 -10.49 2.57
CA ILE A 16 2.32 -11.89 2.34
C ILE A 16 0.87 -11.90 1.85
N PRO A 17 0.50 -12.74 0.89
CA PRO A 17 -0.82 -12.76 0.25
C PRO A 17 -1.97 -13.22 1.16
N HIS A 18 -1.86 -13.06 2.46
CA HIS A 18 -2.90 -13.39 3.43
C HIS A 18 -3.50 -12.14 4.08
N TRP A 19 -4.20 -11.33 3.28
CA TRP A 19 -5.02 -10.22 3.74
C TRP A 19 -6.17 -10.63 4.68
N ASN A 20 -6.25 -11.90 5.06
CA ASN A 20 -7.28 -12.46 5.93
C ASN A 20 -7.07 -12.16 7.42
N ARG A 21 -6.29 -11.13 7.77
CA ARG A 21 -6.01 -10.78 9.18
C ARG A 21 -6.77 -9.54 9.65
N ALA A 22 -7.73 -9.07 8.89
CA ALA A 22 -8.64 -8.04 9.32
C ALA A 22 -9.51 -8.56 10.48
N LEU A 23 -9.67 -7.73 11.49
CA LEU A 23 -10.71 -7.92 12.48
C LEU A 23 -12.03 -7.52 11.83
N THR A 24 -12.98 -8.44 11.78
CA THR A 24 -14.31 -8.17 11.28
C THR A 24 -15.28 -8.17 12.44
N LEU A 25 -16.00 -7.09 12.64
CA LEU A 25 -17.16 -7.09 13.52
C LEU A 25 -18.26 -7.89 12.81
N ALA A 26 -18.41 -9.15 13.19
CA ALA A 26 -19.37 -10.05 12.57
C ALA A 26 -20.79 -9.72 13.01
N GLU A 27 -20.96 -9.38 14.28
CA GLU A 27 -22.21 -8.94 14.92
C GLU A 27 -21.89 -8.13 16.19
N PRO A 28 -22.83 -7.42 16.80
CA PRO A 28 -22.57 -6.65 18.02
C PRO A 28 -21.90 -7.50 19.10
N GLY A 29 -20.72 -7.07 19.55
CA GLY A 29 -19.92 -7.78 20.57
C GLY A 29 -19.12 -8.98 20.07
N HIS A 30 -19.23 -9.36 18.80
CA HIS A 30 -18.51 -10.49 18.22
C HIS A 30 -17.49 -10.02 17.16
N VAL A 31 -16.23 -10.03 17.54
CA VAL A 31 -15.11 -9.75 16.62
C VAL A 31 -14.52 -11.06 16.12
N ARG A 32 -14.57 -11.26 14.81
CA ARG A 32 -13.95 -12.40 14.14
C ARG A 32 -12.56 -12.00 13.63
N ARG A 33 -11.56 -12.77 13.99
CA ARG A 33 -10.20 -12.67 13.45
C ARG A 33 -10.03 -13.70 12.33
N ALA A 34 -9.63 -13.26 11.14
CA ALA A 34 -9.54 -14.12 9.96
C ALA A 34 -8.35 -15.09 9.97
N ALA A 35 -7.31 -14.85 10.82
CA ALA A 35 -6.16 -15.74 10.99
C ALA A 35 -5.62 -15.71 12.41
N GLY A 36 -4.86 -16.74 12.81
CA GLY A 36 -4.15 -16.79 14.08
C GLY A 36 -3.10 -15.68 14.22
N LYS A 37 -2.45 -15.58 15.41
CA LYS A 37 -1.35 -14.63 15.63
C LYS A 37 -0.27 -14.82 14.58
N SER A 38 0.32 -13.70 14.12
CA SER A 38 1.47 -13.73 13.20
C SER A 38 2.65 -14.44 13.86
N GLY A 39 3.34 -15.26 13.10
CA GLY A 39 4.60 -15.87 13.56
C GLY A 39 5.79 -14.91 13.41
N ALA A 40 6.98 -15.38 13.78
CA ALA A 40 8.21 -14.60 13.72
C ALA A 40 8.57 -14.08 12.31
N SER A 41 8.05 -14.73 11.26
CA SER A 41 8.25 -14.33 9.86
C SER A 41 7.42 -13.13 9.41
N HIS A 42 6.50 -12.65 10.25
CA HIS A 42 5.59 -11.58 9.90
C HIS A 42 5.30 -10.67 11.08
N THR A 43 5.66 -9.41 10.99
CA THR A 43 5.42 -8.43 12.03
C THR A 43 4.26 -7.53 11.64
N VAL A 44 3.25 -7.46 12.53
CA VAL A 44 2.03 -6.66 12.33
C VAL A 44 2.23 -5.22 12.79
N PHE A 45 2.88 -5.03 13.94
CA PHE A 45 3.07 -3.71 14.53
C PHE A 45 4.53 -3.27 14.40
N ARG A 46 4.72 -2.04 13.96
CA ARG A 46 5.99 -1.31 14.05
C ARG A 46 5.79 -0.13 14.99
N VAL A 47 6.64 -0.01 15.98
CA VAL A 47 6.60 1.06 16.97
C VAL A 47 7.90 1.83 16.92
N GLY A 48 7.83 3.11 16.64
CA GLY A 48 9.01 3.95 16.54
C GLY A 48 8.76 5.38 17.01
N GLU A 49 9.85 6.07 17.30
CA GLU A 49 9.83 7.50 17.60
C GLU A 49 9.98 8.31 16.33
N PRO A 50 9.29 9.47 16.21
CA PRO A 50 9.42 10.34 15.04
C PRO A 50 10.85 10.84 14.76
N HIS A 51 11.70 10.87 15.80
CA HIS A 51 13.12 11.27 15.68
C HIS A 51 14.07 10.09 15.33
N GLY A 52 13.55 8.89 15.09
CA GLY A 52 14.33 7.73 14.65
C GLY A 52 15.20 7.06 15.73
N ARG A 53 15.08 7.46 17.01
CA ARG A 53 15.83 6.80 18.10
C ARG A 53 14.95 5.77 18.79
N ILE A 54 15.52 4.62 19.12
CA ILE A 54 14.88 3.64 19.99
C ILE A 54 14.84 4.20 21.41
N SER A 55 13.67 4.21 22.03
CA SER A 55 13.48 4.71 23.38
C SER A 55 12.84 3.64 24.27
N PRO A 56 13.06 3.68 25.61
CA PRO A 56 12.37 2.79 26.55
C PRO A 56 10.85 2.85 26.43
N ARG A 57 10.30 4.01 26.05
CA ARG A 57 8.86 4.20 25.80
C ARG A 57 8.41 3.42 24.56
N ALA A 58 9.16 3.49 23.45
CA ALA A 58 8.84 2.73 22.24
C ALA A 58 8.90 1.22 22.50
N GLU A 59 9.93 0.75 23.22
CA GLU A 59 10.07 -0.65 23.62
C GLU A 59 8.92 -1.11 24.53
N HIS A 60 8.52 -0.27 25.49
CA HIS A 60 7.39 -0.58 26.36
C HIS A 60 6.09 -0.72 25.57
N ILE A 61 5.81 0.22 24.66
CA ILE A 61 4.63 0.16 23.80
C ILE A 61 4.69 -1.08 22.90
N THR A 62 5.86 -1.42 22.34
CA THR A 62 6.05 -2.64 21.56
C THR A 62 5.67 -3.90 22.35
N LYS A 63 6.10 -3.99 23.61
CA LYS A 63 5.71 -5.11 24.50
C LYS A 63 4.20 -5.17 24.71
N LEU A 64 3.55 -4.02 24.93
CA LEU A 64 2.10 -3.97 25.15
C LEU A 64 1.32 -4.40 23.91
N VAL A 65 1.60 -3.83 22.73
CA VAL A 65 0.90 -4.22 21.48
C VAL A 65 1.25 -5.64 21.04
N GLY A 66 2.45 -6.13 21.40
CA GLY A 66 2.90 -7.50 21.21
C GLY A 66 2.04 -8.55 21.91
N LEU A 67 1.26 -8.16 22.92
CA LEU A 67 0.28 -9.05 23.57
C LEU A 67 -0.88 -9.39 22.62
N THR A 68 -1.16 -8.54 21.65
CA THR A 68 -2.24 -8.74 20.67
C THR A 68 -1.76 -9.44 19.41
N ASP A 69 -0.59 -9.02 18.88
CA ASP A 69 0.06 -9.65 17.73
C ASP A 69 1.56 -9.32 17.73
N SER A 70 2.30 -9.82 16.73
CA SER A 70 3.73 -9.56 16.59
C SER A 70 4.02 -8.06 16.48
N ALA A 71 5.01 -7.60 17.23
CA ALA A 71 5.41 -6.20 17.29
C ALA A 71 6.93 -6.08 17.30
N LEU A 72 7.48 -5.08 16.63
CA LEU A 72 8.89 -4.72 16.66
C LEU A 72 9.06 -3.23 16.89
N THR A 73 10.10 -2.87 17.64
CA THR A 73 10.54 -1.48 17.72
C THR A 73 11.39 -1.17 16.50
N THR A 74 11.17 0.00 15.89
CA THR A 74 11.90 0.44 14.70
C THR A 74 12.54 1.82 14.92
N ASN A 75 13.70 2.02 14.34
CA ASN A 75 14.35 3.33 14.18
C ASN A 75 14.04 3.97 12.81
N ASN A 76 13.38 3.23 11.90
CA ASN A 76 13.02 3.64 10.56
C ASN A 76 11.50 3.85 10.40
N LEU A 77 10.87 4.54 11.35
CA LEU A 77 9.41 4.72 11.34
C LEU A 77 8.88 5.34 10.04
N TRP A 78 9.56 6.35 9.51
CA TRP A 78 9.12 7.07 8.32
C TRP A 78 9.32 6.27 7.04
N GLY A 79 10.43 5.54 6.91
CA GLY A 79 10.67 4.64 5.77
C GLY A 79 9.63 3.52 5.72
N GLU A 80 9.34 2.88 6.86
CA GLU A 80 8.31 1.84 6.94
C GLU A 80 6.90 2.37 6.62
N ARG A 81 6.57 3.60 7.08
CA ARG A 81 5.30 4.27 6.75
C ARG A 81 5.17 4.53 5.25
N TRP A 82 6.24 5.05 4.65
CA TRP A 82 6.24 5.35 3.22
C TRP A 82 6.18 4.09 2.38
N SER A 83 6.92 3.03 2.74
CA SER A 83 6.85 1.72 2.06
C SER A 83 5.44 1.13 2.10
N LYS A 84 4.74 1.29 3.23
CA LYS A 84 3.33 0.92 3.31
C LYS A 84 2.44 1.78 2.42
N LEU A 85 2.70 3.08 2.32
CA LEU A 85 2.01 3.96 1.38
C LEU A 85 2.22 3.48 -0.06
N VAL A 86 3.46 3.15 -0.46
CA VAL A 86 3.77 2.60 -1.78
C VAL A 86 2.91 1.38 -2.09
N ALA A 87 2.85 0.40 -1.17
CA ALA A 87 2.00 -0.77 -1.37
C ALA A 87 0.51 -0.42 -1.55
N ASN A 88 0.01 0.58 -0.83
CA ASN A 88 -1.38 1.00 -0.91
C ASN A 88 -1.70 1.74 -2.23
N VAL A 89 -0.81 2.64 -2.68
CA VAL A 89 -1.04 3.41 -3.93
C VAL A 89 -0.99 2.52 -5.16
N MET A 90 -0.26 1.39 -5.10
CA MET A 90 -0.18 0.41 -6.18
C MET A 90 -1.44 -0.45 -6.35
N GLY A 91 -2.36 -0.48 -5.38
CA GLY A 91 -3.49 -1.41 -5.42
C GLY A 91 -4.85 -0.81 -5.08
N ASN A 92 -4.92 0.05 -4.07
CA ASN A 92 -6.23 0.47 -3.51
C ASN A 92 -7.05 1.28 -4.52
N GLY A 93 -6.47 2.31 -5.12
CA GLY A 93 -7.14 3.13 -6.13
C GLY A 93 -7.49 2.35 -7.40
N LEU A 94 -6.58 1.47 -7.82
CA LEU A 94 -6.83 0.58 -8.97
C LEU A 94 -8.05 -0.30 -8.75
N SER A 95 -8.16 -0.96 -7.58
CA SER A 95 -9.33 -1.77 -7.27
C SER A 95 -10.62 -0.96 -7.21
N ALA A 96 -10.55 0.28 -6.75
CA ALA A 96 -11.71 1.17 -6.68
C ALA A 96 -12.25 1.56 -8.05
N CYS A 97 -11.37 1.93 -8.99
CA CYS A 97 -11.81 2.37 -10.33
C CYS A 97 -12.01 1.24 -11.32
N THR A 98 -11.39 0.07 -11.11
CA THR A 98 -11.55 -1.08 -12.03
C THR A 98 -12.60 -2.07 -11.57
N GLY A 99 -12.91 -2.11 -10.28
CA GLY A 99 -13.76 -3.15 -9.67
C GLY A 99 -13.09 -4.52 -9.53
N LEU A 100 -11.80 -4.63 -9.89
CA LEU A 100 -11.07 -5.89 -9.87
C LEU A 100 -10.59 -6.29 -8.47
N THR A 101 -10.41 -7.60 -8.28
CA THR A 101 -9.69 -8.16 -7.13
C THR A 101 -8.18 -8.01 -7.30
N THR A 102 -7.42 -8.21 -6.23
CA THR A 102 -5.95 -8.19 -6.32
C THR A 102 -5.42 -9.19 -7.35
N ARG A 103 -6.00 -10.40 -7.41
CA ARG A 103 -5.62 -11.43 -8.39
C ARG A 103 -5.85 -10.97 -9.81
N ASP A 104 -7.01 -10.40 -10.09
CA ASP A 104 -7.38 -9.99 -11.43
C ASP A 104 -6.55 -8.79 -11.89
N MET A 105 -6.24 -7.85 -10.99
CA MET A 105 -5.34 -6.74 -11.28
C MET A 105 -3.91 -7.20 -11.59
N VAL A 106 -3.41 -8.21 -10.87
CA VAL A 106 -2.08 -8.78 -11.12
C VAL A 106 -2.05 -9.59 -12.41
N ALA A 107 -3.12 -10.30 -12.74
CA ALA A 107 -3.21 -11.08 -13.98
C ALA A 107 -3.27 -10.21 -15.24
N ASP A 108 -3.83 -9.00 -15.15
CA ASP A 108 -3.91 -8.06 -16.26
C ASP A 108 -2.59 -7.30 -16.45
N ASP A 109 -1.94 -7.48 -17.59
CA ASP A 109 -0.62 -6.91 -17.88
C ASP A 109 -0.62 -5.38 -17.87
N ALA A 110 -1.63 -4.74 -18.44
CA ALA A 110 -1.74 -3.30 -18.50
C ALA A 110 -1.93 -2.69 -17.11
N ILE A 111 -2.81 -3.28 -16.29
CA ILE A 111 -3.07 -2.84 -14.92
C ILE A 111 -1.87 -3.10 -14.03
N ARG A 112 -1.21 -4.26 -14.15
CA ARG A 112 0.02 -4.59 -13.41
C ARG A 112 1.15 -3.63 -13.77
N GLY A 113 1.29 -3.26 -15.05
CA GLY A 113 2.27 -2.26 -15.48
C GLY A 113 1.96 -0.87 -14.95
N PHE A 114 0.70 -0.47 -14.94
CA PHE A 114 0.31 0.81 -14.35
C PHE A 114 0.52 0.83 -12.84
N ALA A 115 0.31 -0.30 -12.15
CA ALA A 115 0.64 -0.44 -10.72
C ALA A 115 2.14 -0.23 -10.46
N ALA A 116 3.02 -0.79 -11.30
CA ALA A 116 4.46 -0.53 -11.23
C ALA A 116 4.79 0.95 -11.41
N ARG A 117 4.12 1.64 -12.35
CA ARG A 117 4.29 3.08 -12.56
C ARG A 117 3.88 3.91 -11.34
N LEU A 118 2.73 3.61 -10.74
CA LEU A 118 2.28 4.25 -9.50
C LEU A 118 3.30 4.08 -8.37
N GLY A 119 3.81 2.85 -8.22
CA GLY A 119 4.83 2.52 -7.23
C GLY A 119 6.15 3.25 -7.47
N SER A 120 6.57 3.31 -8.73
CA SER A 120 7.80 4.02 -9.15
C SER A 120 7.78 5.48 -8.72
N GLU A 121 6.73 6.21 -9.07
CA GLU A 121 6.58 7.63 -8.68
C GLU A 121 6.62 7.80 -7.15
N ALA A 122 5.90 6.96 -6.41
CA ALA A 122 5.88 7.02 -4.95
C ALA A 122 7.25 6.67 -4.34
N ILE A 123 7.97 5.69 -4.90
CA ILE A 123 9.31 5.30 -4.44
C ILE A 123 10.29 6.44 -4.70
N ARG A 124 10.33 7.01 -5.90
CA ARG A 124 11.26 8.12 -6.22
C ARG A 124 11.03 9.35 -5.36
N ILE A 125 9.78 9.69 -5.09
CA ILE A 125 9.43 10.78 -4.18
C ILE A 125 9.87 10.44 -2.75
N GLY A 126 9.63 9.22 -2.27
CA GLY A 126 10.06 8.80 -0.94
C GLY A 126 11.58 8.85 -0.76
N GLN A 127 12.33 8.36 -1.75
CA GLN A 127 13.79 8.43 -1.78
C GLN A 127 14.29 9.88 -1.78
N ALA A 128 13.69 10.74 -2.60
CA ALA A 128 14.06 12.17 -2.67
C ALA A 128 13.72 12.93 -1.37
N LEU A 129 12.72 12.48 -0.60
CA LEU A 129 12.40 12.98 0.74
C LEU A 129 13.34 12.43 1.83
N GLY A 130 14.29 11.55 1.46
CA GLY A 130 15.28 10.97 2.38
C GLY A 130 14.73 9.81 3.23
N TYR A 131 13.64 9.17 2.81
CA TYR A 131 13.13 7.99 3.50
C TYR A 131 13.91 6.73 3.09
N ASP A 132 14.30 5.94 4.08
CA ASP A 132 14.89 4.61 3.88
C ASP A 132 13.78 3.59 3.68
N LEU A 133 13.52 3.22 2.41
CA LEU A 133 12.37 2.40 2.06
C LEU A 133 12.66 0.92 2.31
N GLU A 134 11.71 0.25 2.95
CA GLU A 134 11.68 -1.18 3.15
C GLU A 134 11.13 -1.91 1.92
N GLU A 135 11.32 -3.22 1.85
CA GLU A 135 10.72 -4.06 0.80
C GLU A 135 9.21 -3.84 0.67
N VAL A 136 8.76 -3.75 -0.58
CA VAL A 136 7.34 -3.66 -0.94
C VAL A 136 6.97 -4.92 -1.72
N PHE A 137 5.98 -5.67 -1.26
CA PHE A 137 5.62 -6.98 -1.84
C PHE A 137 6.81 -7.97 -1.89
N HIS A 138 7.69 -7.96 -0.89
CA HIS A 138 8.94 -8.74 -0.86
C HIS A 138 9.89 -8.47 -2.03
N LEU A 139 9.79 -7.30 -2.64
CA LEU A 139 10.70 -6.80 -3.66
C LEU A 139 11.45 -5.59 -3.12
N ASP A 140 12.70 -5.47 -3.51
CA ASP A 140 13.46 -4.25 -3.37
C ASP A 140 12.69 -3.09 -4.06
N PRO A 141 12.47 -1.96 -3.38
CA PRO A 141 11.83 -0.79 -3.99
C PRO A 141 12.44 -0.37 -5.32
N GLU A 142 13.75 -0.54 -5.50
CA GLU A 142 14.44 -0.19 -6.74
C GLU A 142 13.98 -1.03 -7.92
N ILE A 143 13.67 -2.32 -7.73
CA ILE A 143 13.12 -3.18 -8.79
C ILE A 143 11.76 -2.63 -9.24
N ILE A 144 10.90 -2.23 -8.30
CA ILE A 144 9.58 -1.68 -8.62
C ILE A 144 9.72 -0.33 -9.33
N ALA A 145 10.62 0.53 -8.87
CA ALA A 145 10.86 1.84 -9.45
C ALA A 145 11.33 1.72 -10.91
N ARG A 146 12.36 0.93 -11.15
CA ARG A 146 12.88 0.70 -12.51
C ARG A 146 11.86 0.03 -13.42
N ALA A 147 11.07 -0.92 -12.91
CA ALA A 147 9.99 -1.55 -13.66
C ALA A 147 8.95 -0.52 -14.14
N GLY A 148 8.58 0.43 -13.28
CA GLY A 148 7.65 1.52 -13.62
C GLY A 148 8.26 2.58 -14.55
N GLU A 149 9.58 2.71 -14.57
CA GLU A 149 10.35 3.60 -15.47
C GLU A 149 10.60 2.99 -16.85
N GLY A 150 10.23 1.73 -17.06
CA GLY A 150 10.34 1.07 -18.37
C GLY A 150 11.59 0.20 -18.56
N ASP A 151 12.35 -0.09 -17.51
CA ASP A 151 13.44 -1.07 -17.54
C ASP A 151 12.86 -2.47 -17.76
N ALA A 152 13.23 -3.11 -18.86
CA ALA A 152 12.65 -4.40 -19.27
C ALA A 152 13.01 -5.55 -18.33
N GLU A 153 14.23 -5.56 -17.79
CA GLU A 153 14.69 -6.62 -16.87
C GLU A 153 14.00 -6.48 -15.51
N ALA A 154 13.95 -5.27 -14.96
CA ALA A 154 13.24 -4.98 -13.73
C ALA A 154 11.74 -5.26 -13.88
N ARG A 155 11.13 -4.93 -15.02
CA ARG A 155 9.73 -5.22 -15.32
C ARG A 155 9.47 -6.73 -15.34
N LYS A 156 10.35 -7.51 -15.99
CA LYS A 156 10.24 -8.97 -16.00
C LYS A 156 10.31 -9.55 -14.58
N ASN A 157 11.28 -9.12 -13.78
CA ASN A 157 11.44 -9.56 -12.40
C ASN A 157 10.20 -9.22 -11.55
N TYR A 158 9.73 -7.98 -11.64
CA TYR A 158 8.50 -7.53 -10.98
C TYR A 158 7.29 -8.38 -11.38
N ASP A 159 7.08 -8.63 -12.66
CA ASP A 159 5.95 -9.39 -13.19
C ASP A 159 5.98 -10.84 -12.72
N GLU A 160 7.12 -11.52 -12.83
CA GLU A 160 7.30 -12.92 -12.39
C GLU A 160 7.01 -13.05 -10.89
N HIS A 161 7.54 -12.13 -10.09
CA HIS A 161 7.33 -12.13 -8.65
C HIS A 161 5.86 -11.93 -8.27
N ARG A 162 5.20 -10.91 -8.85
CA ARG A 162 3.80 -10.58 -8.55
C ARG A 162 2.85 -11.70 -8.96
N LEU A 163 3.07 -12.31 -10.11
CA LEU A 163 2.30 -13.45 -10.60
C LEU A 163 2.48 -14.69 -9.69
N ALA A 164 3.73 -14.96 -9.26
CA ALA A 164 4.03 -16.07 -8.37
C ALA A 164 3.38 -15.90 -6.98
N GLU A 165 3.37 -14.68 -6.43
CA GLU A 165 2.71 -14.40 -5.14
C GLU A 165 1.19 -14.67 -5.19
N THR A 166 0.53 -14.26 -6.26
CA THR A 166 -0.93 -14.42 -6.39
C THR A 166 -1.34 -15.85 -6.71
N SER A 167 -0.44 -16.68 -7.26
CA SER A 167 -0.71 -18.09 -7.56
C SER A 167 -0.60 -19.01 -6.34
N LYS A 168 0.25 -18.67 -5.36
CA LYS A 168 0.59 -19.51 -4.19
C LYS A 168 -0.44 -19.51 -3.06
N GLY A 169 -1.45 -18.67 -3.09
CA GLY A 169 -2.37 -18.58 -1.95
C GLY A 169 -3.76 -18.05 -2.29
N GLY A 170 -4.76 -18.48 -1.54
CA GLY A 170 -6.17 -18.06 -1.65
C GLY A 170 -6.44 -16.56 -1.40
N GLY A 171 -5.41 -15.72 -1.21
CA GLY A 171 -5.53 -14.31 -0.88
C GLY A 171 -5.89 -13.38 -2.04
N GLY A 172 -5.77 -13.84 -3.29
CA GLY A 172 -5.96 -12.99 -4.46
C GLY A 172 -7.41 -12.62 -4.79
N ALA A 173 -8.40 -13.35 -4.27
CA ALA A 173 -9.82 -13.07 -4.51
C ALA A 173 -10.37 -11.88 -3.69
N HIS A 174 -9.54 -11.24 -2.87
CA HIS A 174 -9.92 -10.13 -2.02
C HIS A 174 -9.82 -8.79 -2.77
N ARG A 175 -10.82 -7.92 -2.57
CA ARG A 175 -10.72 -6.51 -2.97
C ARG A 175 -10.01 -5.70 -1.89
N PRO A 176 -9.04 -4.86 -2.24
CA PRO A 176 -8.49 -3.86 -1.34
C PRO A 176 -9.57 -2.98 -0.69
N SER A 177 -9.25 -2.35 0.46
CA SER A 177 -10.23 -1.59 1.25
C SER A 177 -10.99 -0.54 0.44
N MET A 178 -10.27 0.23 -0.37
CA MET A 178 -10.88 1.28 -1.20
C MET A 178 -11.84 0.71 -2.25
N GLY A 179 -11.54 -0.46 -2.84
CA GLY A 179 -12.47 -1.16 -3.73
C GLY A 179 -13.73 -1.64 -3.00
N GLN A 180 -13.61 -2.02 -1.72
CA GLN A 180 -14.77 -2.34 -0.88
C GLN A 180 -15.61 -1.11 -0.55
N ASP A 181 -14.97 0.04 -0.27
CA ASP A 181 -15.68 1.29 0.01
C ASP A 181 -16.42 1.77 -1.22
N MET A 182 -15.83 1.66 -2.41
CA MET A 182 -16.49 1.98 -3.68
C MET A 182 -17.76 1.14 -3.89
N VAL A 183 -17.70 -0.17 -3.67
CA VAL A 183 -18.87 -1.06 -3.78
C VAL A 183 -19.97 -0.69 -2.78
N LYS A 184 -19.58 -0.18 -1.60
CA LYS A 184 -20.51 0.25 -0.54
C LYS A 184 -21.02 1.69 -0.73
N GLY A 185 -20.65 2.38 -1.80
CA GLY A 185 -20.97 3.78 -2.04
C GLY A 185 -20.39 4.75 -1.00
N ARG A 186 -19.25 4.40 -0.41
CA ARG A 186 -18.56 5.22 0.58
C ARG A 186 -17.51 6.07 -0.11
N ARG A 187 -17.27 7.28 0.43
CA ARG A 187 -16.13 8.10 0.03
C ARG A 187 -14.83 7.34 0.27
N THR A 188 -13.90 7.40 -0.69
CA THR A 188 -12.60 6.74 -0.61
C THR A 188 -11.53 7.63 0.02
N GLU A 189 -10.38 7.02 0.33
CA GLU A 189 -9.19 7.70 0.85
C GLU A 189 -8.20 8.07 -0.28
N ILE A 190 -8.63 8.15 -1.54
CA ILE A 190 -7.74 8.34 -2.69
C ILE A 190 -6.87 9.60 -2.57
N GLU A 191 -7.41 10.68 -2.02
CA GLU A 191 -6.69 11.94 -1.83
C GLU A 191 -5.57 11.81 -0.78
N TYR A 192 -5.75 10.93 0.22
CA TYR A 192 -4.77 10.68 1.28
C TYR A 192 -3.76 9.56 0.94
N LEU A 193 -3.92 8.89 -0.18
CA LEU A 193 -3.01 7.89 -0.70
C LEU A 193 -2.31 8.41 -1.96
N ASN A 194 -2.89 8.20 -3.14
CA ASN A 194 -2.31 8.65 -4.41
C ASN A 194 -2.23 10.18 -4.49
N GLY A 195 -3.26 10.91 -4.06
CA GLY A 195 -3.22 12.38 -3.96
C GLY A 195 -2.12 12.89 -3.03
N PHE A 196 -1.88 12.21 -1.91
CA PHE A 196 -0.79 12.57 -1.00
C PHE A 196 0.60 12.40 -1.63
N VAL A 197 0.81 11.38 -2.49
CA VAL A 197 2.05 11.24 -3.26
C VAL A 197 2.25 12.42 -4.19
N VAL A 198 1.18 12.84 -4.90
CA VAL A 198 1.20 14.04 -5.77
C VAL A 198 1.59 15.29 -4.99
N ASP A 199 0.91 15.53 -3.86
CA ASP A 199 1.17 16.70 -3.02
C ASP A 199 2.62 16.71 -2.49
N LYS A 200 3.13 15.56 -2.07
CA LYS A 200 4.52 15.44 -1.58
C LYS A 200 5.54 15.62 -2.69
N GLY A 201 5.29 15.07 -3.87
CA GLY A 201 6.13 15.31 -5.04
C GLY A 201 6.21 16.79 -5.38
N ALA A 202 5.09 17.49 -5.42
CA ALA A 202 5.03 18.93 -5.69
C ALA A 202 5.87 19.76 -4.70
N THR A 203 5.97 19.35 -3.42
CA THR A 203 6.79 20.07 -2.43
C THR A 203 8.30 20.02 -2.71
N ILE A 204 8.75 19.09 -3.55
CA ILE A 204 10.16 18.86 -3.90
C ILE A 204 10.42 18.94 -5.41
N GLY A 205 9.43 19.38 -6.18
CA GLY A 205 9.57 19.57 -7.64
C GLY A 205 9.62 18.26 -8.44
N ILE A 206 9.04 17.18 -7.93
CA ILE A 206 8.94 15.89 -8.62
C ILE A 206 7.47 15.60 -8.95
N ASP A 207 7.16 15.46 -10.23
CA ASP A 207 5.81 15.16 -10.69
C ASP A 207 5.44 13.68 -10.46
N ALA A 208 4.14 13.44 -10.21
CA ALA A 208 3.56 12.11 -10.08
C ALA A 208 2.31 11.95 -10.98
N PRO A 209 2.49 11.98 -12.32
CA PRO A 209 1.36 12.03 -13.26
C PRO A 209 0.47 10.79 -13.21
N ALA A 210 1.00 9.60 -12.98
CA ALA A 210 0.19 8.39 -12.86
C ALA A 210 -0.68 8.44 -11.59
N ASN A 211 -0.11 8.87 -10.46
CA ASN A 211 -0.85 9.04 -9.21
C ASN A 211 -1.93 10.13 -9.32
N ALA A 212 -1.63 11.23 -10.00
CA ALA A 212 -2.59 12.30 -10.27
C ALA A 212 -3.76 11.81 -11.13
N ALA A 213 -3.46 11.11 -12.24
CA ALA A 213 -4.46 10.56 -13.13
C ALA A 213 -5.35 9.53 -12.43
N LEU A 214 -4.78 8.63 -11.63
CA LEU A 214 -5.57 7.66 -10.87
C LEU A 214 -6.47 8.36 -9.85
N THR A 215 -5.97 9.40 -9.19
CA THR A 215 -6.75 10.19 -8.23
C THR A 215 -7.98 10.80 -8.91
N ASP A 216 -7.82 11.40 -10.08
CA ASP A 216 -8.94 11.97 -10.85
C ASP A 216 -9.94 10.88 -11.27
N ILE A 217 -9.46 9.76 -11.81
CA ILE A 217 -10.32 8.65 -12.24
C ILE A 217 -11.18 8.14 -11.08
N VAL A 218 -10.57 7.87 -9.91
CA VAL A 218 -11.30 7.37 -8.74
C VAL A 218 -12.35 8.40 -8.28
N LYS A 219 -12.02 9.68 -8.26
CA LYS A 219 -12.97 10.75 -7.90
C LYS A 219 -14.14 10.85 -8.88
N ARG A 220 -13.91 10.65 -10.17
CA ARG A 220 -14.97 10.60 -11.19
C ARG A 220 -15.90 9.41 -10.97
N VAL A 221 -15.33 8.24 -10.62
CA VAL A 221 -16.14 7.06 -10.28
C VAL A 221 -16.95 7.30 -9.00
N GLU A 222 -16.37 7.92 -7.97
CA GLU A 222 -17.09 8.30 -6.74
C GLU A 222 -18.30 9.21 -7.00
N ARG A 223 -18.17 10.15 -7.94
CA ARG A 223 -19.26 11.07 -8.31
C ARG A 223 -20.27 10.45 -9.27
N GLY A 224 -20.07 9.20 -9.70
CA GLY A 224 -20.92 8.50 -10.66
C GLY A 224 -20.76 9.00 -12.11
N GLU A 225 -19.72 9.77 -12.41
CA GLU A 225 -19.37 10.27 -13.74
C GLU A 225 -18.76 9.18 -14.63
N ALA A 226 -18.28 8.10 -14.03
CA ALA A 226 -17.77 6.91 -14.70
C ALA A 226 -18.17 5.66 -13.93
N GLN A 227 -18.33 4.54 -14.64
CA GLN A 227 -18.53 3.24 -14.01
C GLN A 227 -17.18 2.56 -13.81
N PRO A 228 -16.97 1.81 -12.69
CA PRO A 228 -15.76 1.02 -12.51
C PRO A 228 -15.52 0.06 -13.69
N SER A 229 -14.38 0.21 -14.33
CA SER A 229 -13.99 -0.63 -15.46
C SER A 229 -12.47 -0.68 -15.62
N PRO A 230 -11.89 -1.86 -15.97
CA PRO A 230 -10.47 -1.95 -16.34
C PRO A 230 -10.07 -1.02 -17.49
N ASP A 231 -11.00 -0.68 -18.38
CA ASP A 231 -10.73 0.16 -19.55
C ASP A 231 -10.42 1.61 -19.19
N LEU A 232 -10.80 2.06 -18.00
CA LEU A 232 -10.39 3.38 -17.46
C LEU A 232 -8.87 3.48 -17.31
N ILE A 233 -8.19 2.35 -17.09
CA ILE A 233 -6.73 2.29 -16.96
C ILE A 233 -6.08 1.90 -18.29
N ARG A 234 -6.63 0.90 -19.01
CA ARG A 234 -6.06 0.45 -20.29
C ARG A 234 -6.05 1.53 -21.36
N GLY A 235 -7.05 2.43 -21.34
CA GLY A 235 -7.14 3.57 -22.26
C GLY A 235 -6.32 4.79 -21.83
N LEU A 236 -5.71 4.77 -20.64
CA LEU A 236 -5.00 5.92 -20.09
C LEU A 236 -3.67 6.13 -20.83
N ARG A 237 -3.47 7.33 -21.37
CA ARG A 237 -2.20 7.78 -21.91
C ARG A 237 -1.63 8.84 -20.98
N LEU A 238 -0.47 8.57 -20.41
CA LEU A 238 0.30 9.55 -19.64
C LEU A 238 1.29 10.18 -20.62
N ASN A 239 1.20 11.48 -20.74
CA ASN A 239 2.17 12.29 -21.51
C ASN A 239 3.46 12.45 -20.72
#